data_439f83b6a4a113287576c585db574c0b
#
_entry.id   439f83b6a4a113287576c585db574c0b
#
_cell.length_a   1.000
_cell.length_b   1.000
_cell.length_c   1.000
_cell.angle_alpha   90.00
_cell.angle_beta   90.00
_cell.angle_gamma   90.00
#
_symmetry.space_group_name_H-M   'P 1'
#
loop_
_entity.id
_entity.type
_entity.pdbx_description
1 polymer ?
#
loop_
_entity_poly.entity_id
_entity_poly.type
_entity_poly.pdbx_seq_one_letter_code
_entity_poly.pdbx_strand_id
1 'polypeptide(L)'
;IPGKGTLVAMNHRVVNTVVNRCKKPADGDIIVPIHTVAVIGTTDERVTNPEDLRIEPWEVYLMLSEGEKLVPSISKARVVRTWAGVRPLYQEHYSGSSRDATRAFTLLRHNNRDGVQSFLTMTGGKWTTFRLMAEKAVDAACEQIGARKPCVTAETVVPGIEQGHYWLGHRLHEVEDLKLQGELVCECELVTRPMVENA
;
A
#
# COMPACT_ATOMS: atom_id res chain seq x y z
N ILE A 1 11.29 12.62 2.01
CA ILE A 1 11.65 12.35 0.59
C ILE A 1 10.40 11.78 -0.07
N PRO A 2 9.62 12.59 -0.78
CA PRO A 2 8.43 12.09 -1.47
C PRO A 2 8.84 11.34 -2.73
N GLY A 3 8.56 10.03 -2.77
CA GLY A 3 8.82 9.14 -3.91
C GLY A 3 7.51 8.65 -4.53
N LYS A 4 7.14 9.19 -5.69
CA LYS A 4 5.95 8.78 -6.44
C LYS A 4 6.18 7.41 -7.07
N GLY A 5 5.20 6.53 -6.97
CA GLY A 5 5.18 5.22 -7.62
C GLY A 5 3.89 5.02 -8.40
N THR A 6 4.02 4.71 -9.68
CA THR A 6 2.90 4.43 -10.58
C THR A 6 2.69 2.92 -10.69
N LEU A 7 1.43 2.50 -10.66
CA LEU A 7 0.99 1.12 -10.84
C LEU A 7 0.08 1.01 -12.05
N VAL A 8 0.12 -0.16 -12.70
CA VAL A 8 -0.67 -0.47 -13.90
C VAL A 8 -1.43 -1.77 -13.70
N ALA A 9 -2.75 -1.74 -13.84
CA ALA A 9 -3.60 -2.93 -13.82
C ALA A 9 -3.89 -3.41 -15.24
N MET A 10 -3.73 -4.71 -15.44
CA MET A 10 -4.00 -5.42 -16.69
C MET A 10 -5.36 -6.10 -16.65
N ASN A 11 -6.03 -6.24 -17.81
CA ASN A 11 -7.37 -6.82 -17.90
C ASN A 11 -7.45 -8.34 -17.66
N HIS A 12 -6.33 -8.99 -17.43
CA HIS A 12 -6.27 -10.44 -17.15
C HIS A 12 -5.38 -10.72 -15.95
N ARG A 13 -5.74 -11.77 -15.21
CA ARG A 13 -4.90 -12.38 -14.19
C ARG A 13 -3.80 -13.21 -14.87
N VAL A 14 -2.79 -12.53 -15.41
CA VAL A 14 -1.69 -13.14 -16.18
C VAL A 14 -0.76 -14.04 -15.37
N VAL A 15 -0.87 -14.00 -14.04
CA VAL A 15 -0.09 -14.82 -13.09
C VAL A 15 -0.98 -15.31 -11.95
N ASN A 16 -0.67 -16.47 -11.37
CA ASN A 16 -1.40 -17.05 -10.23
C ASN A 16 -0.73 -16.84 -8.87
N THR A 17 0.49 -16.35 -8.88
CA THR A 17 1.27 -15.99 -7.69
C THR A 17 1.97 -14.66 -7.92
N VAL A 18 2.50 -14.07 -6.87
CA VAL A 18 3.36 -12.89 -7.00
C VAL A 18 4.63 -13.27 -7.73
N VAL A 19 4.95 -12.54 -8.79
CA VAL A 19 6.20 -12.67 -9.54
C VAL A 19 7.07 -11.47 -9.24
N ASN A 20 8.28 -11.71 -8.78
CA ASN A 20 9.25 -10.67 -8.40
C ASN A 20 10.62 -11.02 -8.95
N ARG A 21 11.43 -10.00 -9.26
CA ARG A 21 12.83 -10.20 -9.65
C ARG A 21 13.71 -10.37 -8.41
N CYS A 22 14.62 -11.35 -8.48
CA CYS A 22 15.64 -11.57 -7.44
C CYS A 22 16.88 -10.68 -7.68
N LYS A 23 16.68 -9.36 -7.74
CA LYS A 23 17.76 -8.35 -7.93
C LYS A 23 17.49 -7.12 -7.06
N LYS A 24 18.43 -6.15 -7.08
CA LYS A 24 18.21 -4.85 -6.43
C LYS A 24 16.91 -4.23 -6.93
N PRO A 25 16.11 -3.59 -6.05
CA PRO A 25 14.85 -2.94 -6.43
C PRO A 25 15.01 -1.98 -7.61
N ALA A 26 14.17 -2.14 -8.60
CA ALA A 26 14.12 -1.31 -9.81
C ALA A 26 12.66 -1.06 -10.23
N ASP A 27 12.44 -0.37 -11.36
CA ASP A 27 11.09 -0.13 -11.86
C ASP A 27 10.43 -1.42 -12.34
N GLY A 28 9.12 -1.56 -12.13
CA GLY A 28 8.33 -2.69 -12.59
C GLY A 28 8.78 -4.06 -12.09
N ASP A 29 9.34 -4.12 -10.90
CA ASP A 29 9.95 -5.34 -10.37
C ASP A 29 8.97 -6.42 -9.92
N ILE A 30 7.68 -6.09 -9.79
CA ILE A 30 6.70 -7.00 -9.23
C ILE A 30 5.42 -7.03 -10.07
N ILE A 31 4.86 -8.22 -10.21
CA ILE A 31 3.52 -8.46 -10.74
C ILE A 31 2.72 -9.18 -9.66
N VAL A 32 1.60 -8.60 -9.27
CA VAL A 32 0.74 -9.12 -8.21
C VAL A 32 -0.63 -9.47 -8.81
N PRO A 33 -1.09 -10.73 -8.68
CA PRO A 33 -2.45 -11.08 -9.03
C PRO A 33 -3.42 -10.56 -7.97
N ILE A 34 -4.46 -9.84 -8.42
CA ILE A 34 -5.54 -9.35 -7.56
C ILE A 34 -6.86 -9.72 -8.21
N HIS A 35 -7.60 -10.64 -7.58
CA HIS A 35 -8.86 -11.18 -8.14
C HIS A 35 -8.69 -11.61 -9.62
N THR A 36 -9.32 -10.91 -10.55
CA THR A 36 -9.33 -11.21 -11.98
C THR A 36 -8.28 -10.45 -12.79
N VAL A 37 -7.50 -9.58 -12.15
CA VAL A 37 -6.52 -8.72 -12.80
C VAL A 37 -5.10 -9.03 -12.32
N ALA A 38 -4.11 -8.49 -13.00
CA ALA A 38 -2.74 -8.42 -12.51
C ALA A 38 -2.30 -6.97 -12.43
N VAL A 39 -1.56 -6.62 -11.39
CA VAL A 39 -1.01 -5.28 -11.18
C VAL A 39 0.51 -5.32 -11.29
N ILE A 40 1.05 -4.45 -12.13
CA ILE A 40 2.49 -4.26 -12.31
C ILE A 40 2.89 -2.99 -11.54
N GLY A 41 3.96 -3.05 -10.81
CA GLY A 41 4.45 -1.90 -10.04
C GLY A 41 5.91 -2.00 -9.64
N THR A 42 6.48 -0.91 -9.26
CA THR A 42 6.10 0.48 -9.41
C THR A 42 7.24 1.27 -10.02
N THR A 43 6.97 2.47 -10.57
CA THR A 43 8.02 3.48 -10.77
C THR A 43 8.51 4.02 -9.42
N ASP A 44 9.57 4.79 -9.44
CA ASP A 44 10.06 5.52 -8.27
C ASP A 44 10.62 6.89 -8.70
N GLU A 45 9.74 7.87 -8.75
CA GLU A 45 10.05 9.23 -9.16
C GLU A 45 10.03 10.18 -7.95
N ARG A 46 11.10 10.94 -7.77
CA ARG A 46 11.12 11.99 -6.74
C ARG A 46 10.26 13.17 -7.18
N VAL A 47 9.26 13.51 -6.38
CA VAL A 47 8.39 14.66 -6.63
C VAL A 47 8.64 15.77 -5.60
N THR A 48 8.41 17.02 -5.98
CA THR A 48 8.52 18.17 -5.08
C THR A 48 7.21 18.44 -4.35
N ASN A 49 6.08 18.17 -5.01
CA ASN A 49 4.75 18.29 -4.44
C ASN A 49 4.15 16.88 -4.28
N PRO A 50 3.89 16.40 -3.05
CA PRO A 50 3.30 15.08 -2.82
C PRO A 50 1.85 14.95 -3.30
N GLU A 51 1.16 16.05 -3.55
CA GLU A 51 -0.20 16.07 -4.11
C GLU A 51 -0.22 15.92 -5.64
N ASP A 52 0.93 16.03 -6.31
CA ASP A 52 1.02 15.83 -7.75
C ASP A 52 1.12 14.35 -8.11
N LEU A 53 -0.03 13.74 -8.35
CA LEU A 53 -0.18 12.32 -8.71
C LEU A 53 -0.36 12.11 -10.22
N ARG A 54 -0.03 13.09 -11.06
CA ARG A 54 -0.10 12.92 -12.52
C ARG A 54 0.76 11.76 -12.96
N ILE A 55 0.20 10.97 -13.86
CA ILE A 55 0.89 9.82 -14.45
C ILE A 55 1.25 10.19 -15.87
N GLU A 56 2.55 10.17 -16.15
CA GLU A 56 3.05 10.47 -17.48
C GLU A 56 3.03 9.20 -18.35
N PRO A 57 2.78 9.30 -19.67
CA PRO A 57 2.73 8.14 -20.55
C PRO A 57 3.97 7.24 -20.48
N TRP A 58 5.15 7.81 -20.31
CA TRP A 58 6.39 7.06 -20.20
C TRP A 58 6.41 6.12 -18.98
N GLU A 59 5.76 6.47 -17.87
CA GLU A 59 5.68 5.64 -16.67
C GLU A 59 4.89 4.36 -16.97
N VAL A 60 3.80 4.48 -17.72
CA VAL A 60 2.99 3.33 -18.14
C VAL A 60 3.78 2.43 -19.09
N TYR A 61 4.45 3.03 -20.09
CA TYR A 61 5.30 2.27 -21.02
C TYR A 61 6.44 1.55 -20.31
N LEU A 62 7.06 2.19 -19.33
CA LEU A 62 8.10 1.58 -18.51
C LEU A 62 7.56 0.37 -17.75
N MET A 63 6.39 0.50 -17.10
CA MET A 63 5.77 -0.62 -16.36
C MET A 63 5.45 -1.79 -17.30
N LEU A 64 4.90 -1.54 -18.47
CA LEU A 64 4.61 -2.60 -19.45
C LEU A 64 5.89 -3.28 -19.94
N SER A 65 6.92 -2.51 -20.32
CA SER A 65 8.21 -3.00 -20.78
C SER A 65 8.91 -3.86 -19.71
N GLU A 66 8.90 -3.42 -18.46
CA GLU A 66 9.51 -4.19 -17.37
C GLU A 66 8.66 -5.42 -17.00
N GLY A 67 7.33 -5.28 -17.05
CA GLY A 67 6.41 -6.40 -16.84
C GLY A 67 6.54 -7.49 -17.89
N GLU A 68 6.75 -7.14 -19.16
CA GLU A 68 6.96 -8.08 -20.27
C GLU A 68 8.22 -8.94 -20.07
N LYS A 69 9.27 -8.37 -19.45
CA LYS A 69 10.48 -9.13 -19.10
C LYS A 69 10.24 -10.20 -18.04
N LEU A 70 9.22 -10.02 -17.20
CA LEU A 70 8.79 -10.99 -16.18
C LEU A 70 7.79 -12.00 -16.77
N VAL A 71 6.81 -11.50 -17.51
CA VAL A 71 5.71 -12.28 -18.09
C VAL A 71 5.46 -11.81 -19.53
N PRO A 72 6.02 -12.48 -20.54
CA PRO A 72 5.93 -12.03 -21.93
C PRO A 72 4.50 -11.86 -22.48
N SER A 73 3.51 -12.54 -21.90
CA SER A 73 2.11 -12.40 -22.33
C SER A 73 1.47 -11.05 -21.93
N ILE A 74 2.12 -10.25 -21.09
CA ILE A 74 1.63 -8.93 -20.68
C ILE A 74 1.47 -7.98 -21.86
N SER A 75 2.37 -8.04 -22.85
CA SER A 75 2.29 -7.20 -24.06
C SER A 75 1.00 -7.40 -24.87
N LYS A 76 0.33 -8.56 -24.70
CA LYS A 76 -0.96 -8.88 -25.35
C LYS A 76 -2.17 -8.50 -24.52
N ALA A 77 -1.97 -8.13 -23.26
CA ALA A 77 -3.04 -7.72 -22.36
C ALA A 77 -3.28 -6.20 -22.44
N ARG A 78 -4.52 -5.79 -22.16
CA ARG A 78 -4.90 -4.39 -22.18
C ARG A 78 -4.76 -3.77 -20.78
N VAL A 79 -4.21 -2.57 -20.71
CA VAL A 79 -4.28 -1.75 -19.51
C VAL A 79 -5.71 -1.32 -19.25
N VAL A 80 -6.21 -1.55 -18.04
CA VAL A 80 -7.56 -1.14 -17.61
C VAL A 80 -7.55 0.01 -16.63
N ARG A 81 -6.47 0.14 -15.83
CA ARG A 81 -6.35 1.22 -14.85
C ARG A 81 -4.89 1.55 -14.59
N THR A 82 -4.65 2.82 -14.31
CA THR A 82 -3.38 3.32 -13.78
C THR A 82 -3.64 4.21 -12.57
N TRP A 83 -2.77 4.15 -11.58
CA TRP A 83 -2.82 5.07 -10.43
C TRP A 83 -1.41 5.27 -9.88
N ALA A 84 -1.24 6.34 -9.13
CA ALA A 84 0.00 6.66 -8.46
C ALA A 84 -0.23 6.99 -7.00
N GLY A 85 0.81 6.79 -6.20
CA GLY A 85 0.86 7.21 -4.81
C GLY A 85 2.24 7.71 -4.45
N VAL A 86 2.34 8.56 -3.43
CA VAL A 86 3.61 9.09 -2.95
C VAL A 86 3.98 8.42 -1.63
N ARG A 87 5.16 7.81 -1.59
CA ARG A 87 5.72 7.19 -0.38
C ARG A 87 6.26 8.28 0.54
N PRO A 88 5.87 8.31 1.81
CA PRO A 88 6.40 9.26 2.80
C PRO A 88 7.75 8.79 3.34
N LEU A 89 8.76 8.63 2.47
CA LEU A 89 10.09 8.17 2.86
C LEU A 89 10.76 9.23 3.74
N TYR A 90 11.37 8.79 4.83
CA TYR A 90 12.12 9.65 5.73
C TYR A 90 13.52 9.11 5.96
N GLN A 91 14.48 9.98 5.76
CA GLN A 91 15.86 9.74 6.17
C GLN A 91 16.51 11.10 6.43
N GLU A 92 17.07 11.25 7.63
CA GLU A 92 17.76 12.48 8.02
C GLU A 92 19.04 12.65 7.21
N HIS A 93 19.32 13.87 6.75
CA HIS A 93 20.52 14.21 5.96
C HIS A 93 20.73 13.38 4.68
N TYR A 94 19.62 12.94 4.05
CA TYR A 94 19.69 12.15 2.83
C TYR A 94 19.59 13.00 1.56
N SER A 95 20.56 12.85 0.64
CA SER A 95 20.61 13.57 -0.65
C SER A 95 20.56 12.68 -1.88
N GLY A 96 20.42 11.36 -1.72
CA GLY A 96 20.37 10.38 -2.80
C GLY A 96 19.01 10.28 -3.52
N SER A 97 18.82 9.21 -4.29
CA SER A 97 17.54 8.93 -4.95
C SER A 97 16.50 8.41 -3.95
N SER A 98 15.20 8.64 -4.20
CA SER A 98 14.13 8.09 -3.35
C SER A 98 14.19 6.56 -3.24
N ARG A 99 14.71 5.89 -4.25
CA ARG A 99 14.89 4.44 -4.33
C ARG A 99 15.86 3.89 -3.29
N ASP A 100 16.93 4.62 -3.01
CA ASP A 100 17.97 4.21 -2.06
C ASP A 100 17.65 4.62 -0.62
N ALA A 101 16.63 5.46 -0.41
CA ALA A 101 16.18 5.86 0.90
C ALA A 101 15.63 4.66 1.68
N THR A 102 15.94 4.62 2.98
CA THR A 102 15.44 3.57 3.86
C THR A 102 13.91 3.51 3.85
N ARG A 103 13.37 2.31 3.84
CA ARG A 103 11.94 2.03 3.99
C ARG A 103 11.57 1.60 5.41
N ALA A 104 12.50 1.76 6.36
CA ALA A 104 12.21 1.62 7.77
C ALA A 104 11.31 2.77 8.25
N PHE A 105 10.50 2.50 9.27
CA PHE A 105 9.79 3.56 9.94
C PHE A 105 10.68 4.27 10.97
N THR A 106 10.36 5.51 11.27
CA THR A 106 11.04 6.31 12.28
C THR A 106 10.00 6.99 13.17
N LEU A 107 10.20 6.90 14.48
CA LEU A 107 9.44 7.65 15.48
C LEU A 107 10.26 8.87 15.90
N LEU A 108 9.78 10.06 15.56
CA LEU A 108 10.38 11.34 15.93
C LEU A 108 9.78 11.81 17.25
N ARG A 109 10.64 12.07 18.23
CA ARG A 109 10.27 12.64 19.53
C ARG A 109 10.66 14.13 19.52
N HIS A 110 9.68 15.01 19.38
CA HIS A 110 9.91 16.44 19.15
C HIS A 110 10.41 17.20 20.39
N ASN A 111 10.22 16.66 21.59
CA ASN A 111 10.79 17.23 22.81
C ASN A 111 12.32 17.34 22.74
N ASN A 112 13.01 16.34 22.19
CA ASN A 112 14.46 16.29 22.07
C ASN A 112 14.97 16.96 20.79
N ARG A 113 14.10 17.05 19.76
CA ARG A 113 14.47 17.51 18.42
C ARG A 113 14.18 19.00 18.22
N ASP A 114 12.98 19.41 18.55
CA ASP A 114 12.42 20.72 18.18
C ASP A 114 11.95 21.51 19.42
N GLY A 115 12.12 20.96 20.62
CA GLY A 115 11.66 21.57 21.87
C GLY A 115 10.14 21.53 22.08
N VAL A 116 9.39 20.83 21.22
CA VAL A 116 7.92 20.72 21.32
C VAL A 116 7.56 19.54 22.23
N GLN A 117 6.97 19.84 23.38
CA GLN A 117 6.59 18.81 24.34
C GLN A 117 5.35 18.02 23.90
N SER A 118 5.29 16.75 24.30
CA SER A 118 4.15 15.86 24.09
C SER A 118 3.74 15.68 22.62
N PHE A 119 4.69 15.82 21.70
CA PHE A 119 4.46 15.64 20.28
C PHE A 119 5.36 14.54 19.70
N LEU A 120 4.72 13.59 18.99
CA LEU A 120 5.36 12.46 18.36
C LEU A 120 4.95 12.41 16.89
N THR A 121 5.89 12.11 15.99
CA THR A 121 5.59 11.86 14.58
C THR A 121 6.08 10.49 14.16
N MET A 122 5.19 9.65 13.65
CA MET A 122 5.53 8.38 13.00
C MET A 122 5.59 8.61 11.49
N THR A 123 6.71 8.25 10.86
CA THR A 123 6.92 8.44 9.42
C THR A 123 7.68 7.28 8.79
N GLY A 124 7.64 7.15 7.46
CA GLY A 124 8.26 6.05 6.74
C GLY A 124 7.48 4.74 6.90
N GLY A 125 8.20 3.62 6.87
CA GLY A 125 7.64 2.28 7.04
C GLY A 125 6.99 1.70 5.78
N LYS A 126 6.30 0.59 5.98
CA LYS A 126 5.57 -0.14 4.95
C LYS A 126 4.18 -0.47 5.45
N TRP A 127 3.23 -0.71 4.55
CA TRP A 127 1.90 -1.18 4.93
C TRP A 127 1.95 -2.40 5.86
N THR A 128 2.82 -3.35 5.58
CA THR A 128 2.99 -4.58 6.37
C THR A 128 3.57 -4.36 7.77
N THR A 129 4.09 -3.18 8.09
CA THR A 129 4.66 -2.85 9.41
C THR A 129 3.74 -1.97 10.26
N PHE A 130 2.51 -1.68 9.81
CA PHE A 130 1.59 -0.75 10.47
C PHE A 130 1.33 -1.09 11.93
N ARG A 131 1.13 -2.37 12.27
CA ARG A 131 0.90 -2.82 13.64
C ARG A 131 2.10 -2.49 14.56
N LEU A 132 3.32 -2.80 14.10
CA LEU A 132 4.53 -2.51 14.86
C LEU A 132 4.76 -0.99 14.99
N MET A 133 4.44 -0.23 13.95
CA MET A 133 4.49 1.24 13.99
C MET A 133 3.53 1.79 15.04
N ALA A 134 2.30 1.27 15.07
CA ALA A 134 1.30 1.64 16.08
C ALA A 134 1.78 1.27 17.50
N GLU A 135 2.30 0.06 17.69
CA GLU A 135 2.88 -0.38 18.97
C GLU A 135 3.94 0.63 19.46
N LYS A 136 4.93 0.95 18.62
CA LYS A 136 6.01 1.87 19.00
C LYS A 136 5.54 3.30 19.28
N ALA A 137 4.52 3.78 18.54
CA ALA A 137 3.94 5.10 18.78
C ALA A 137 3.17 5.14 20.12
N VAL A 138 2.37 4.11 20.40
CA VAL A 138 1.60 4.00 21.64
C VAL A 138 2.52 3.79 22.84
N ASP A 139 3.54 2.92 22.74
CA ASP A 139 4.54 2.74 23.80
C ASP A 139 5.19 4.07 24.18
N ALA A 140 5.59 4.87 23.19
CA ALA A 140 6.20 6.17 23.42
C ALA A 140 5.23 7.21 24.04
N ALA A 141 3.96 7.17 23.65
CA ALA A 141 2.92 8.01 24.26
C ALA A 141 2.65 7.59 25.72
N CYS A 142 2.53 6.29 25.97
CA CYS A 142 2.36 5.75 27.32
C CYS A 142 3.53 6.10 28.24
N GLU A 143 4.75 6.05 27.73
CA GLU A 143 5.94 6.46 28.48
C GLU A 143 5.85 7.92 28.93
N GLN A 144 5.36 8.83 28.07
CA GLN A 144 5.21 10.25 28.40
C GLN A 144 4.17 10.52 29.50
N ILE A 145 3.13 9.70 29.60
CA ILE A 145 2.07 9.84 30.62
C ILE A 145 2.30 8.92 31.83
N GLY A 146 3.45 8.23 31.89
CA GLY A 146 3.78 7.33 33.01
C GLY A 146 3.01 6.01 33.02
N ALA A 147 2.29 5.67 31.95
CA ALA A 147 1.56 4.41 31.82
C ALA A 147 2.50 3.31 31.27
N ARG A 148 2.41 2.10 31.83
CA ARG A 148 3.17 0.94 31.34
C ARG A 148 2.25 -0.26 31.23
N LYS A 149 1.91 -0.62 29.99
CA LYS A 149 1.20 -1.86 29.68
C LYS A 149 1.88 -2.53 28.49
N PRO A 150 2.12 -3.84 28.53
CA PRO A 150 2.67 -4.55 27.37
C PRO A 150 1.66 -4.53 26.23
N CYS A 151 2.15 -4.36 25.01
CA CYS A 151 1.33 -4.49 23.82
C CYS A 151 0.96 -5.96 23.58
N VAL A 152 -0.30 -6.25 23.36
CA VAL A 152 -0.83 -7.61 23.10
C VAL A 152 -1.37 -7.76 21.68
N THR A 153 -1.27 -6.72 20.85
CA THR A 153 -1.87 -6.70 19.51
C THR A 153 -1.27 -7.71 18.53
N ALA A 154 -0.06 -8.21 18.80
CA ALA A 154 0.55 -9.27 17.99
C ALA A 154 -0.18 -10.61 18.12
N GLU A 155 -0.82 -10.86 19.28
CA GLU A 155 -1.48 -12.11 19.64
C GLU A 155 -3.01 -11.96 19.69
N THR A 156 -3.51 -10.72 19.57
CA THR A 156 -4.94 -10.46 19.59
C THR A 156 -5.54 -10.73 18.22
N VAL A 157 -6.53 -11.61 18.18
CA VAL A 157 -7.30 -11.87 16.95
C VAL A 157 -8.12 -10.64 16.59
N VAL A 158 -8.10 -10.25 15.31
CA VAL A 158 -8.90 -9.13 14.81
C VAL A 158 -10.39 -9.52 14.89
N PRO A 159 -11.25 -8.69 15.52
CA PRO A 159 -12.69 -8.99 15.62
C PRO A 159 -13.33 -9.24 14.24
N GLY A 160 -14.20 -10.24 14.18
CA GLY A 160 -14.89 -10.63 12.95
C GLY A 160 -14.19 -11.71 12.12
N ILE A 161 -12.91 -12.03 12.41
CA ILE A 161 -12.19 -13.09 11.68
C ILE A 161 -12.67 -14.51 12.12
N GLU A 162 -13.34 -14.61 13.24
CA GLU A 162 -13.92 -15.85 13.77
C GLU A 162 -14.97 -16.46 12.84
N GLN A 163 -15.57 -15.66 11.97
CA GLN A 163 -16.57 -16.08 10.98
C GLN A 163 -15.96 -16.79 9.75
N GLY A 164 -14.63 -16.97 9.72
CA GLY A 164 -13.91 -17.67 8.66
C GLY A 164 -13.23 -16.73 7.68
N HIS A 165 -12.54 -17.33 6.71
CA HIS A 165 -11.83 -16.57 5.70
C HIS A 165 -12.81 -15.90 4.72
N TYR A 166 -12.68 -14.57 4.61
CA TYR A 166 -13.35 -13.82 3.55
C TYR A 166 -12.79 -14.21 2.17
N TRP A 167 -13.68 -14.48 1.23
CA TRP A 167 -13.32 -14.71 -0.16
C TRP A 167 -14.37 -14.13 -1.11
N LEU A 168 -13.93 -13.81 -2.32
CA LEU A 168 -14.72 -13.07 -3.30
C LEU A 168 -16.11 -13.68 -3.57
N GLY A 169 -16.20 -15.01 -3.63
CA GLY A 169 -17.46 -15.70 -3.86
C GLY A 169 -18.50 -15.44 -2.77
N HIS A 170 -18.10 -15.39 -1.50
CA HIS A 170 -19.01 -15.05 -0.41
C HIS A 170 -19.51 -13.61 -0.53
N ARG A 171 -18.63 -12.66 -0.87
CA ARG A 171 -19.06 -11.27 -1.03
C ARG A 171 -20.01 -11.09 -2.21
N LEU A 172 -19.77 -11.75 -3.32
CA LEU A 172 -20.67 -11.70 -4.48
C LEU A 172 -22.05 -12.25 -4.13
N HIS A 173 -22.09 -13.38 -3.41
CA HIS A 173 -23.34 -13.98 -2.95
C HIS A 173 -24.10 -13.06 -1.97
N GLU A 174 -23.39 -12.47 -1.00
CA GLU A 174 -23.96 -11.49 -0.07
C GLU A 174 -24.56 -10.27 -0.80
N VAL A 175 -23.85 -9.71 -1.78
CA VAL A 175 -24.33 -8.57 -2.59
C VAL A 175 -25.57 -8.94 -3.37
N GLU A 176 -25.63 -10.18 -3.90
CA GLU A 176 -26.79 -10.69 -4.66
C GLU A 176 -28.00 -10.95 -3.75
N ASP A 177 -27.81 -11.68 -2.66
CA ASP A 177 -28.88 -12.05 -1.73
C ASP A 177 -29.53 -10.84 -1.05
N LEU A 178 -28.71 -9.87 -0.65
CA LEU A 178 -29.16 -8.66 0.03
C LEU A 178 -29.55 -7.54 -0.95
N LYS A 179 -29.48 -7.79 -2.27
CA LYS A 179 -29.80 -6.81 -3.34
C LYS A 179 -29.01 -5.50 -3.19
N LEU A 180 -27.74 -5.61 -2.84
CA LEU A 180 -26.86 -4.48 -2.59
C LEU A 180 -26.01 -4.11 -3.82
N GLN A 181 -26.47 -4.46 -5.02
CA GLN A 181 -25.81 -4.10 -6.28
C GLN A 181 -25.81 -2.57 -6.42
N GLY A 182 -24.70 -2.03 -6.92
CA GLY A 182 -24.55 -0.59 -7.13
C GLY A 182 -23.12 -0.20 -7.51
N GLU A 183 -22.86 1.10 -7.49
CA GLU A 183 -21.53 1.63 -7.72
C GLU A 183 -20.54 1.07 -6.70
N LEU A 184 -19.36 0.62 -7.17
CA LEU A 184 -18.30 0.15 -6.29
C LEU A 184 -17.59 1.32 -5.62
N VAL A 185 -17.58 1.32 -4.30
CA VAL A 185 -16.80 2.24 -3.45
C VAL A 185 -15.41 1.65 -3.21
N CYS A 186 -15.31 0.32 -3.04
CA CYS A 186 -14.06 -0.41 -2.93
C CYS A 186 -14.05 -1.61 -3.88
N GLU A 187 -13.17 -1.58 -4.88
CA GLU A 187 -13.07 -2.65 -5.88
C GLU A 187 -12.40 -3.91 -5.32
N CYS A 188 -11.45 -3.76 -4.39
CA CYS A 188 -10.71 -4.89 -3.83
C CYS A 188 -11.54 -5.73 -2.85
N GLU A 189 -12.50 -5.11 -2.16
CA GLU A 189 -13.39 -5.77 -1.22
C GLU A 189 -14.83 -5.90 -1.75
N LEU A 190 -15.08 -5.45 -2.97
CA LEU A 190 -16.40 -5.39 -3.60
C LEU A 190 -17.44 -4.68 -2.72
N VAL A 191 -17.05 -3.59 -2.08
CA VAL A 191 -17.96 -2.77 -1.29
C VAL A 191 -18.73 -1.86 -2.23
N THR A 192 -20.05 -1.98 -2.22
CA THR A 192 -20.95 -1.13 -3.02
C THR A 192 -21.44 0.07 -2.21
N ARG A 193 -21.89 1.12 -2.91
CA ARG A 193 -22.50 2.28 -2.25
C ARG A 193 -23.70 1.89 -1.35
N PRO A 194 -24.65 1.04 -1.77
CA PRO A 194 -25.72 0.59 -0.89
C PRO A 194 -25.25 -0.11 0.38
N MET A 195 -24.12 -0.83 0.33
CA MET A 195 -23.55 -1.45 1.54
C MET A 195 -23.07 -0.41 2.56
N VAL A 196 -22.52 0.71 2.09
CA VAL A 196 -22.06 1.81 2.97
C VAL A 196 -23.26 2.59 3.53
N GLU A 197 -24.30 2.81 2.72
CA GLU A 197 -25.49 3.56 3.12
C GLU A 197 -26.38 2.78 4.11
N ASN A 198 -26.29 1.45 4.13
CA ASN A 198 -27.07 0.57 5.01
C ASN A 198 -26.29 0.12 6.27
N ALA A 199 -25.02 0.53 6.44
CA ALA A 199 -24.18 0.19 7.59
C ALA A 199 -24.37 1.18 8.73
#